data_59df4eb8d90d651ea7d1a0d402ccd2e1
#
_entry.id   59df4eb8d90d651ea7d1a0d402ccd2e1
#
_cell.length_a   1.000
_cell.length_b   1.000
_cell.length_c   1.000
_cell.angle_alpha   90.00
_cell.angle_beta   90.00
_cell.angle_gamma   90.00
#
_symmetry.space_group_name_H-M   'P 1'
#
loop_
_entity.id
_entity.type
_entity.pdbx_description
1 polymer ?
#
loop_
_entity_poly.entity_id
_entity_poly.type
_entity_poly.pdbx_seq_one_letter_code
_entity_poly.pdbx_strand_id
1 'polypeptide(L)'
;MKLAVSNIAWRPAEDIAIAALLRREGIGAVELAPTAWRERPLDAAQADVLALRRWWQDHGIAIVSLQSLLFGRPELQLFGSDSTRAAMLDHLRRTVDFAALLGARALVFGSPRNRRRGSMPLHDALSRAADFLHAVGEYAHDRGVALCIEANPPAYGCDFITTTAEAVDLCRTIAHPGVRVNGDLGGMTLSQEEIAQSISLAVPLLGHFHASEPHLVETGSEADHARAGAALRAAGYGEWVSIEMRAAEEGENAAAVARALRRAKADYRESETAPER
;
A
#
# COMPACT_ATOMS: atom_id res chain seq x y z
N MET A 1 -11.75 12.10 0.56
CA MET A 1 -10.52 11.29 0.33
C MET A 1 -10.20 11.22 -1.15
N LYS A 2 -8.93 11.02 -1.52
CA LYS A 2 -8.45 10.89 -2.90
C LYS A 2 -8.39 9.41 -3.25
N LEU A 3 -8.81 9.02 -4.47
CA LEU A 3 -8.80 7.62 -4.90
C LEU A 3 -7.63 7.34 -5.84
N ALA A 4 -6.99 6.19 -5.64
CA ALA A 4 -6.02 5.58 -6.53
C ALA A 4 -6.42 4.12 -6.84
N VAL A 5 -5.78 3.52 -7.82
CA VAL A 5 -5.93 2.08 -8.11
C VAL A 5 -4.55 1.46 -8.24
N SER A 6 -4.35 0.32 -7.61
CA SER A 6 -3.10 -0.42 -7.73
C SER A 6 -3.00 -1.13 -9.08
N ASN A 7 -1.82 -1.06 -9.69
CA ASN A 7 -1.55 -1.68 -10.99
C ASN A 7 -1.48 -3.21 -10.95
N ILE A 8 -1.67 -3.84 -9.80
CA ILE A 8 -1.86 -5.30 -9.73
C ILE A 8 -3.25 -5.74 -10.23
N ALA A 9 -4.17 -4.77 -10.41
CA ALA A 9 -5.53 -4.99 -10.91
C ALA A 9 -5.60 -5.24 -12.43
N TRP A 10 -4.49 -5.12 -13.16
CA TRP A 10 -4.43 -5.35 -14.61
C TRP A 10 -3.04 -5.78 -15.07
N ARG A 11 -2.90 -6.14 -16.33
CA ARG A 11 -1.61 -6.50 -16.92
C ARG A 11 -0.94 -5.29 -17.57
N PRO A 12 0.39 -5.19 -17.60
CA PRO A 12 1.11 -4.03 -18.16
C PRO A 12 0.72 -3.68 -19.60
N ALA A 13 0.35 -4.66 -20.42
CA ALA A 13 -0.12 -4.43 -21.78
C ALA A 13 -1.43 -3.62 -21.86
N GLU A 14 -2.17 -3.50 -20.74
CA GLU A 14 -3.46 -2.80 -20.67
C GLU A 14 -3.30 -1.36 -20.14
N ASP A 15 -2.09 -0.91 -19.80
CA ASP A 15 -1.83 0.41 -19.18
C ASP A 15 -2.50 1.56 -19.96
N ILE A 16 -2.46 1.54 -21.31
CA ILE A 16 -3.10 2.57 -22.16
C ILE A 16 -4.62 2.60 -21.95
N ALA A 17 -5.25 1.43 -21.98
CA ALA A 17 -6.71 1.32 -21.82
C ALA A 17 -7.15 1.71 -20.40
N ILE A 18 -6.36 1.31 -19.39
CA ILE A 18 -6.61 1.67 -17.98
C ILE A 18 -6.38 3.16 -17.75
N ALA A 19 -5.33 3.76 -18.30
CA ALA A 19 -5.10 5.20 -18.16
C ALA A 19 -6.28 6.01 -18.76
N ALA A 20 -6.78 5.59 -19.92
CA ALA A 20 -7.97 6.21 -20.54
C ALA A 20 -9.24 6.02 -19.67
N LEU A 21 -9.41 4.84 -19.06
CA LEU A 21 -10.49 4.57 -18.10
C LEU A 21 -10.40 5.48 -16.89
N LEU A 22 -9.23 5.53 -16.23
CA LEU A 22 -9.00 6.33 -15.03
C LEU A 22 -9.29 7.82 -15.29
N ARG A 23 -8.82 8.36 -16.41
CA ARG A 23 -9.13 9.75 -16.82
C ARG A 23 -10.63 9.98 -16.96
N ARG A 24 -11.34 9.10 -17.69
CA ARG A 24 -12.78 9.19 -17.87
C ARG A 24 -13.53 9.15 -16.54
N GLU A 25 -13.04 8.36 -15.61
CA GLU A 25 -13.59 8.22 -14.26
C GLU A 25 -13.13 9.32 -13.28
N GLY A 26 -12.32 10.30 -13.72
CA GLY A 26 -11.83 11.38 -12.87
C GLY A 26 -10.88 10.90 -11.75
N ILE A 27 -10.11 9.83 -12.03
CA ILE A 27 -9.09 9.28 -11.13
C ILE A 27 -7.72 9.72 -11.65
N GLY A 28 -7.03 10.51 -10.85
CA GLY A 28 -5.72 11.08 -11.20
C GLY A 28 -4.53 10.40 -10.52
N ALA A 29 -4.68 9.18 -10.02
CA ALA A 29 -3.60 8.49 -9.32
C ALA A 29 -3.62 6.97 -9.48
N VAL A 30 -2.41 6.39 -9.45
CA VAL A 30 -2.17 4.95 -9.37
C VAL A 30 -1.19 4.64 -8.25
N GLU A 31 -1.33 3.43 -7.71
CA GLU A 31 -0.31 2.78 -6.92
C GLU A 31 0.45 1.80 -7.79
N LEU A 32 1.77 1.70 -7.62
CA LEU A 32 2.61 0.87 -8.45
C LEU A 32 3.21 -0.30 -7.65
N ALA A 33 3.04 -1.52 -8.15
CA ALA A 33 3.88 -2.65 -7.82
C ALA A 33 5.07 -2.64 -8.80
N PRO A 34 6.29 -2.38 -8.36
CA PRO A 34 7.41 -2.15 -9.29
C PRO A 34 7.70 -3.31 -10.24
N THR A 35 7.52 -4.54 -9.77
CA THR A 35 7.73 -5.76 -10.57
C THR A 35 6.66 -5.99 -11.65
N ALA A 36 5.50 -5.35 -11.54
CA ALA A 36 4.51 -5.35 -12.62
C ALA A 36 4.94 -4.45 -13.80
N TRP A 37 5.80 -3.46 -13.58
CA TRP A 37 6.38 -2.67 -14.66
C TRP A 37 7.56 -3.38 -15.32
N ARG A 38 8.49 -3.94 -14.51
CA ARG A 38 9.72 -4.59 -15.00
C ARG A 38 10.19 -5.64 -13.99
N GLU A 39 10.68 -6.78 -14.45
CA GLU A 39 11.15 -7.87 -13.58
C GLU A 39 12.20 -7.40 -12.54
N ARG A 40 13.13 -6.53 -12.95
CA ARG A 40 14.18 -5.96 -12.10
C ARG A 40 14.10 -4.43 -12.07
N PRO A 41 13.08 -3.87 -11.40
CA PRO A 41 12.78 -2.44 -11.48
C PRO A 41 13.87 -1.56 -10.88
N LEU A 42 14.56 -2.02 -9.82
CA LEU A 42 15.61 -1.27 -9.14
C LEU A 42 16.95 -1.26 -9.89
N ASP A 43 17.10 -2.07 -10.93
CA ASP A 43 18.27 -2.07 -11.82
C ASP A 43 18.02 -1.19 -13.05
N ALA A 44 16.88 -0.55 -13.17
CA ALA A 44 16.57 0.35 -14.28
C ALA A 44 17.43 1.63 -14.21
N ALA A 45 17.83 2.13 -15.38
CA ALA A 45 18.45 3.44 -15.44
C ALA A 45 17.50 4.55 -14.97
N GLN A 46 18.03 5.57 -14.31
CA GLN A 46 17.21 6.69 -13.83
C GLN A 46 16.36 7.31 -14.94
N ALA A 47 16.88 7.38 -16.17
CA ALA A 47 16.15 7.89 -17.33
C ALA A 47 14.86 7.07 -17.62
N ASP A 48 14.92 5.74 -17.47
CA ASP A 48 13.76 4.85 -17.67
C ASP A 48 12.71 5.07 -16.58
N VAL A 49 13.14 5.23 -15.33
CA VAL A 49 12.25 5.51 -14.19
C VAL A 49 11.53 6.85 -14.38
N LEU A 50 12.27 7.88 -14.79
CA LEU A 50 11.68 9.18 -15.10
C LEU A 50 10.79 9.14 -16.35
N ALA A 51 11.07 8.27 -17.31
CA ALA A 51 10.19 8.04 -18.47
C ALA A 51 8.87 7.38 -18.05
N LEU A 52 8.91 6.39 -17.14
CA LEU A 52 7.70 5.81 -16.57
C LEU A 52 6.84 6.86 -15.85
N ARG A 53 7.47 7.69 -15.01
CA ARG A 53 6.76 8.79 -14.33
C ARG A 53 6.11 9.74 -15.33
N ARG A 54 6.87 10.19 -16.35
CA ARG A 54 6.34 11.09 -17.40
C ARG A 54 5.18 10.46 -18.16
N TRP A 55 5.30 9.19 -18.50
CA TRP A 55 4.23 8.48 -19.20
C TRP A 55 2.89 8.55 -18.46
N TRP A 56 2.86 8.28 -17.15
CA TRP A 56 1.65 8.41 -16.33
C TRP A 56 1.19 9.87 -16.23
N GLN A 57 2.11 10.80 -16.05
CA GLN A 57 1.80 12.24 -15.96
C GLN A 57 1.21 12.80 -17.27
N ASP A 58 1.68 12.36 -18.43
CA ASP A 58 1.14 12.76 -19.74
C ASP A 58 -0.31 12.27 -19.92
N HIS A 59 -0.70 11.22 -19.19
CA HIS A 59 -2.09 10.77 -19.09
C HIS A 59 -2.88 11.46 -17.97
N GLY A 60 -2.32 12.45 -17.27
CA GLY A 60 -2.95 13.15 -16.16
C GLY A 60 -3.02 12.33 -14.87
N ILE A 61 -2.16 11.33 -14.70
CA ILE A 61 -2.16 10.39 -13.57
C ILE A 61 -0.82 10.47 -12.84
N ALA A 62 -0.86 10.58 -11.50
CA ALA A 62 0.32 10.53 -10.64
C ALA A 62 0.54 9.13 -10.08
N ILE A 63 1.79 8.74 -9.87
CA ILE A 63 2.14 7.58 -9.04
C ILE A 63 2.26 8.08 -7.61
N VAL A 64 1.39 7.60 -6.70
CA VAL A 64 1.28 8.16 -5.34
C VAL A 64 1.85 7.25 -4.26
N SER A 65 1.90 5.96 -4.51
CA SER A 65 2.40 4.93 -3.60
C SER A 65 3.05 3.78 -4.36
N LEU A 66 3.86 3.01 -3.64
CA LEU A 66 4.38 1.73 -4.12
C LEU A 66 3.98 0.62 -3.15
N GLN A 67 3.68 -0.56 -3.69
CA GLN A 67 3.43 -1.76 -2.92
C GLN A 67 4.27 -2.95 -3.40
N SER A 68 4.12 -4.13 -2.78
CA SER A 68 4.81 -5.37 -3.17
C SER A 68 6.34 -5.22 -3.21
N LEU A 69 6.91 -4.46 -2.26
CA LEU A 69 8.30 -3.99 -2.25
C LEU A 69 9.34 -5.12 -2.29
N LEU A 70 8.99 -6.30 -1.75
CA LEU A 70 9.84 -7.49 -1.66
C LEU A 70 9.31 -8.66 -2.50
N PHE A 71 8.43 -8.39 -3.47
CA PHE A 71 7.91 -9.44 -4.34
C PHE A 71 9.05 -10.11 -5.13
N GLY A 72 9.07 -11.45 -5.15
CA GLY A 72 10.14 -12.20 -5.83
C GLY A 72 11.48 -12.24 -5.09
N ARG A 73 11.56 -11.73 -3.84
CA ARG A 73 12.80 -11.66 -3.05
C ARG A 73 12.69 -12.44 -1.73
N PRO A 74 12.48 -13.78 -1.80
CA PRO A 74 12.30 -14.60 -0.59
C PRO A 74 13.53 -14.67 0.30
N GLU A 75 14.72 -14.35 -0.22
CA GLU A 75 15.99 -14.34 0.50
C GLU A 75 16.12 -13.13 1.45
N LEU A 76 15.35 -12.06 1.24
CA LEU A 76 15.37 -10.88 2.09
C LEU A 76 14.46 -11.11 3.30
N GLN A 77 15.06 -11.27 4.48
CA GLN A 77 14.34 -11.65 5.71
C GLN A 77 14.66 -10.67 6.84
N LEU A 78 13.63 -10.07 7.44
CA LEU A 78 13.76 -9.11 8.55
C LEU A 78 14.43 -9.75 9.79
N PHE A 79 14.12 -11.00 10.07
CA PHE A 79 14.63 -11.76 11.21
C PHE A 79 15.71 -12.77 10.81
N GLY A 80 16.28 -12.62 9.61
CA GLY A 80 17.40 -13.43 9.15
C GLY A 80 18.74 -13.04 9.79
N SER A 81 19.84 -13.54 9.22
CA SER A 81 21.20 -13.17 9.62
C SER A 81 21.47 -11.67 9.43
N ASP A 82 22.56 -11.17 10.02
CA ASP A 82 22.97 -9.77 9.88
C ASP A 82 23.22 -9.42 8.40
N SER A 83 23.82 -10.32 7.64
CA SER A 83 24.04 -10.13 6.20
C SER A 83 22.72 -10.09 5.41
N THR A 84 21.76 -10.93 5.76
CA THR A 84 20.41 -10.93 5.14
C THR A 84 19.67 -9.63 5.44
N ARG A 85 19.73 -9.14 6.67
CA ARG A 85 19.13 -7.87 7.07
C ARG A 85 19.79 -6.67 6.39
N ALA A 86 21.13 -6.69 6.28
CA ALA A 86 21.87 -5.65 5.57
C ALA A 86 21.46 -5.59 4.08
N ALA A 87 21.34 -6.75 3.43
CA ALA A 87 20.84 -6.84 2.05
C ALA A 87 19.40 -6.32 1.90
N MET A 88 18.53 -6.62 2.87
CA MET A 88 17.16 -6.12 2.90
C MET A 88 17.12 -4.59 3.09
N LEU A 89 17.95 -4.05 3.97
CA LEU A 89 18.07 -2.61 4.19
C LEU A 89 18.53 -1.89 2.91
N ASP A 90 19.55 -2.41 2.22
CA ASP A 90 20.01 -1.87 0.94
C ASP A 90 18.90 -1.90 -0.10
N HIS A 91 18.20 -3.02 -0.24
CA HIS A 91 17.09 -3.14 -1.17
C HIS A 91 15.98 -2.12 -0.88
N LEU A 92 15.58 -1.94 0.39
CA LEU A 92 14.55 -0.98 0.75
C LEU A 92 15.00 0.47 0.54
N ARG A 93 16.27 0.80 0.80
CA ARG A 93 16.82 2.13 0.47
C ARG A 93 16.77 2.41 -1.03
N ARG A 94 17.17 1.46 -1.87
CA ARG A 94 17.03 1.56 -3.33
C ARG A 94 15.56 1.70 -3.76
N THR A 95 14.64 1.03 -3.07
CA THR A 95 13.19 1.18 -3.31
C THR A 95 12.70 2.58 -2.92
N VAL A 96 13.21 3.17 -1.86
CA VAL A 96 12.93 4.57 -1.47
C VAL A 96 13.43 5.53 -2.55
N ASP A 97 14.66 5.37 -3.05
CA ASP A 97 15.21 6.20 -4.13
C ASP A 97 14.35 6.08 -5.40
N PHE A 98 13.94 4.86 -5.76
CA PHE A 98 13.04 4.60 -6.87
C PHE A 98 11.68 5.30 -6.70
N ALA A 99 11.08 5.24 -5.51
CA ALA A 99 9.84 5.92 -5.18
C ALA A 99 9.96 7.44 -5.29
N ALA A 100 11.03 8.01 -4.76
CA ALA A 100 11.30 9.45 -4.84
C ALA A 100 11.42 9.94 -6.29
N LEU A 101 12.09 9.18 -7.17
CA LEU A 101 12.15 9.48 -8.60
C LEU A 101 10.79 9.44 -9.27
N LEU A 102 9.93 8.51 -8.90
CA LEU A 102 8.55 8.39 -9.40
C LEU A 102 7.63 9.48 -8.85
N GLY A 103 7.97 10.09 -7.72
CA GLY A 103 7.13 11.03 -6.99
C GLY A 103 6.14 10.37 -6.04
N ALA A 104 6.28 9.07 -5.79
CA ALA A 104 5.51 8.33 -4.81
C ALA A 104 5.93 8.72 -3.38
N ARG A 105 4.96 8.84 -2.47
CA ARG A 105 5.21 9.29 -1.09
C ARG A 105 4.96 8.21 -0.04
N ALA A 106 4.30 7.12 -0.37
CA ALA A 106 4.04 6.00 0.52
C ALA A 106 4.62 4.71 -0.06
N LEU A 107 5.28 3.93 0.78
CA LEU A 107 5.80 2.60 0.48
C LEU A 107 5.09 1.60 1.39
N VAL A 108 4.22 0.77 0.83
CA VAL A 108 3.48 -0.22 1.62
C VAL A 108 4.36 -1.43 1.92
N PHE A 109 4.70 -1.57 3.19
CA PHE A 109 5.49 -2.68 3.71
C PHE A 109 4.57 -3.75 4.32
N GLY A 110 3.98 -4.57 3.46
CA GLY A 110 3.25 -5.79 3.82
C GLY A 110 4.21 -6.97 3.95
N SER A 111 4.50 -7.63 2.85
CA SER A 111 5.54 -8.68 2.71
C SER A 111 5.56 -9.73 3.83
N PRO A 112 4.43 -10.45 4.09
CA PRO A 112 4.28 -11.31 5.27
C PRO A 112 5.36 -12.40 5.37
N ARG A 113 5.81 -12.94 4.23
CA ARG A 113 6.83 -14.00 4.18
C ARG A 113 8.23 -13.52 4.53
N ASN A 114 8.54 -12.23 4.30
CA ASN A 114 9.85 -11.63 4.52
C ASN A 114 10.04 -11.16 5.98
N ARG A 115 8.97 -11.17 6.79
CA ARG A 115 8.99 -10.72 8.19
C ARG A 115 8.47 -11.77 9.18
N ARG A 116 8.57 -13.05 8.82
CA ARG A 116 8.22 -14.14 9.73
C ARG A 116 9.25 -14.23 10.85
N ARG A 117 8.78 -14.10 12.11
CA ARG A 117 9.65 -14.20 13.28
C ARG A 117 9.98 -15.65 13.67
N GLY A 118 9.13 -16.61 13.26
CA GLY A 118 9.28 -18.02 13.59
C GLY A 118 9.33 -18.25 15.10
N SER A 119 10.39 -18.90 15.57
CA SER A 119 10.58 -19.18 17.00
C SER A 119 11.17 -18.02 17.80
N MET A 120 11.50 -16.87 17.19
CA MET A 120 12.03 -15.70 17.92
C MET A 120 10.98 -15.17 18.90
N PRO A 121 11.33 -14.92 20.17
CA PRO A 121 10.43 -14.29 21.12
C PRO A 121 9.89 -12.96 20.61
N LEU A 122 8.62 -12.66 20.88
CA LEU A 122 7.96 -11.45 20.34
C LEU A 122 8.70 -10.16 20.74
N HIS A 123 9.15 -10.07 21.99
CA HIS A 123 9.90 -8.91 22.48
C HIS A 123 11.17 -8.65 21.65
N ASP A 124 11.93 -9.72 21.36
CA ASP A 124 13.18 -9.61 20.58
C ASP A 124 12.88 -9.23 19.13
N ALA A 125 11.80 -9.80 18.57
CA ALA A 125 11.34 -9.46 17.22
C ALA A 125 10.91 -7.99 17.13
N LEU A 126 10.17 -7.47 18.10
CA LEU A 126 9.75 -6.06 18.16
C LEU A 126 10.95 -5.12 18.24
N SER A 127 11.93 -5.39 19.13
CA SER A 127 13.14 -4.58 19.24
C SER A 127 13.92 -4.56 17.91
N ARG A 128 14.18 -5.73 17.32
CA ARG A 128 14.90 -5.83 16.04
C ARG A 128 14.17 -5.15 14.88
N ALA A 129 12.84 -5.28 14.83
CA ALA A 129 12.03 -4.64 13.81
C ALA A 129 12.03 -3.11 14.00
N ALA A 130 11.92 -2.62 15.23
CA ALA A 130 11.93 -1.19 15.51
C ALA A 130 13.23 -0.54 15.04
N ASP A 131 14.39 -1.10 15.39
CA ASP A 131 15.70 -0.58 14.95
C ASP A 131 15.84 -0.59 13.43
N PHE A 132 15.46 -1.69 12.79
CA PHE A 132 15.55 -1.85 11.33
C PHE A 132 14.63 -0.87 10.59
N LEU A 133 13.35 -0.79 11.00
CA LEU A 133 12.36 0.05 10.36
C LEU A 133 12.61 1.53 10.63
N HIS A 134 13.19 1.89 11.79
CA HIS A 134 13.67 3.24 12.05
C HIS A 134 14.72 3.65 11.02
N ALA A 135 15.73 2.82 10.77
CA ALA A 135 16.79 3.12 9.80
C ALA A 135 16.29 3.24 8.36
N VAL A 136 15.23 2.49 7.99
CA VAL A 136 14.56 2.67 6.69
C VAL A 136 13.73 3.96 6.69
N GLY A 137 13.00 4.22 7.76
CA GLY A 137 12.14 5.40 7.90
C GLY A 137 12.90 6.71 7.88
N GLU A 138 14.05 6.79 8.55
CA GLU A 138 14.95 7.94 8.50
C GLU A 138 15.39 8.22 7.05
N TYR A 139 15.87 7.19 6.36
CA TYR A 139 16.28 7.30 4.97
C TYR A 139 15.14 7.72 4.03
N ALA A 140 13.93 7.20 4.28
CA ALA A 140 12.74 7.54 3.51
C ALA A 140 12.29 8.98 3.75
N HIS A 141 12.29 9.42 5.02
CA HIS A 141 11.89 10.76 5.41
C HIS A 141 12.70 11.85 4.72
N ASP A 142 14.03 11.68 4.67
CA ASP A 142 14.96 12.59 3.99
C ASP A 142 14.66 12.76 2.49
N ARG A 143 13.89 11.83 1.91
CA ARG A 143 13.47 11.82 0.51
C ARG A 143 12.01 12.15 0.29
N GLY A 144 11.32 12.59 1.34
CA GLY A 144 9.90 12.92 1.31
C GLY A 144 8.98 11.71 1.11
N VAL A 145 9.44 10.52 1.51
CA VAL A 145 8.74 9.24 1.40
C VAL A 145 8.50 8.69 2.81
N ALA A 146 7.44 7.94 3.03
CA ALA A 146 7.18 7.21 4.27
C ALA A 146 7.05 5.70 4.00
N LEU A 147 7.66 4.89 4.88
CA LEU A 147 7.43 3.45 4.95
C LEU A 147 6.14 3.20 5.74
N CYS A 148 5.14 2.63 5.11
CA CYS A 148 3.84 2.37 5.71
C CYS A 148 3.72 0.89 6.08
N ILE A 149 3.77 0.60 7.38
CA ILE A 149 3.67 -0.77 7.91
C ILE A 149 2.24 -1.26 7.77
N GLU A 150 2.08 -2.36 7.08
CA GLU A 150 0.78 -3.02 6.90
C GLU A 150 0.68 -4.25 7.80
N ALA A 151 -0.39 -4.36 8.55
CA ALA A 151 -0.73 -5.60 9.24
C ALA A 151 -1.15 -6.66 8.24
N ASN A 152 -0.66 -7.89 8.41
CA ASN A 152 -1.05 -9.00 7.54
C ASN A 152 -1.56 -10.17 8.39
N PRO A 153 -2.79 -10.65 8.15
CA PRO A 153 -3.36 -11.72 8.94
C PRO A 153 -2.60 -13.05 8.81
N PRO A 154 -2.71 -13.96 9.80
CA PRO A 154 -2.09 -15.28 9.73
C PRO A 154 -2.51 -16.09 8.49
N ALA A 155 -3.70 -15.83 7.93
CA ALA A 155 -4.17 -16.42 6.68
C ALA A 155 -3.21 -16.20 5.49
N TYR A 156 -2.42 -15.11 5.52
CA TYR A 156 -1.39 -14.81 4.52
C TYR A 156 0.00 -15.37 4.89
N GLY A 157 0.07 -16.19 5.95
CA GLY A 157 1.31 -16.80 6.42
C GLY A 157 2.18 -15.84 7.23
N CYS A 158 1.61 -14.79 7.80
CA CYS A 158 2.28 -13.84 8.69
C CYS A 158 2.20 -14.32 10.15
N ASP A 159 3.26 -14.08 10.91
CA ASP A 159 3.33 -14.35 12.36
C ASP A 159 3.91 -13.16 13.16
N PHE A 160 3.98 -11.98 12.50
CA PHE A 160 4.51 -10.76 13.10
C PHE A 160 3.79 -9.52 12.54
N ILE A 161 3.18 -8.73 13.41
CA ILE A 161 2.30 -7.60 13.08
C ILE A 161 1.12 -8.08 12.23
N THR A 162 0.16 -8.68 12.91
CA THR A 162 -0.99 -9.37 12.29
C THR A 162 -2.30 -8.60 12.42
N THR A 163 -2.31 -7.53 13.25
CA THR A 163 -3.45 -6.65 13.44
C THR A 163 -3.06 -5.18 13.28
N THR A 164 -4.03 -4.34 12.98
CA THR A 164 -3.86 -2.88 12.89
C THR A 164 -3.32 -2.30 14.20
N ALA A 165 -3.79 -2.79 15.34
CA ALA A 165 -3.30 -2.34 16.64
C ALA A 165 -1.81 -2.63 16.84
N GLU A 166 -1.34 -3.83 16.46
CA GLU A 166 0.09 -4.17 16.52
C GLU A 166 0.93 -3.27 15.58
N ALA A 167 0.42 -2.92 14.39
CA ALA A 167 1.11 -2.00 13.48
C ALA A 167 1.21 -0.59 14.07
N VAL A 168 0.14 -0.09 14.69
CA VAL A 168 0.11 1.21 15.38
C VAL A 168 1.10 1.23 16.54
N ASP A 169 1.13 0.19 17.37
CA ASP A 169 2.03 0.11 18.53
C ASP A 169 3.50 0.03 18.11
N LEU A 170 3.81 -0.70 17.03
CA LEU A 170 5.15 -0.72 16.46
C LEU A 170 5.55 0.68 15.92
N CYS A 171 4.67 1.36 15.20
CA CYS A 171 4.95 2.72 14.71
C CYS A 171 5.15 3.71 15.87
N ARG A 172 4.38 3.60 16.96
CA ARG A 172 4.57 4.40 18.18
C ARG A 172 5.91 4.12 18.85
N THR A 173 6.31 2.86 18.90
CA THR A 173 7.62 2.45 19.46
C THR A 173 8.78 3.03 18.64
N ILE A 174 8.67 2.99 17.31
CA ILE A 174 9.67 3.56 16.38
C ILE A 174 9.72 5.08 16.49
N ALA A 175 8.60 5.73 16.71
CA ALA A 175 8.44 7.18 16.92
C ALA A 175 9.15 8.06 15.88
N HIS A 176 9.11 7.67 14.58
CA HIS A 176 9.76 8.40 13.50
C HIS A 176 8.75 8.78 12.39
N PRO A 177 8.74 10.04 11.89
CA PRO A 177 7.75 10.50 10.89
C PRO A 177 7.83 9.77 9.54
N GLY A 178 8.97 9.19 9.20
CA GLY A 178 9.18 8.36 8.02
C GLY A 178 8.63 6.94 8.14
N VAL A 179 8.06 6.56 9.30
CA VAL A 179 7.37 5.27 9.51
C VAL A 179 5.92 5.53 9.88
N ARG A 180 5.01 5.00 9.10
CA ARG A 180 3.57 5.20 9.22
C ARG A 180 2.85 3.85 9.17
N VAL A 181 1.54 3.87 9.29
CA VAL A 181 0.68 2.69 9.12
C VAL A 181 0.07 2.70 7.72
N ASN A 182 0.01 1.54 7.06
CA ASN A 182 -0.95 1.27 6.00
C ASN A 182 -2.15 0.55 6.60
N GLY A 183 -3.34 1.10 6.45
CA GLY A 183 -4.58 0.39 6.78
C GLY A 183 -4.97 -0.49 5.60
N ASP A 184 -5.29 -1.75 5.84
CA ASP A 184 -5.76 -2.68 4.82
C ASP A 184 -7.10 -3.30 5.23
N LEU A 185 -8.17 -2.98 4.47
CA LEU A 185 -9.52 -3.39 4.83
C LEU A 185 -9.73 -4.91 4.72
N GLY A 186 -9.15 -5.55 3.71
CA GLY A 186 -9.21 -7.00 3.54
C GLY A 186 -8.51 -7.74 4.68
N GLY A 187 -7.36 -7.23 5.12
CA GLY A 187 -6.63 -7.73 6.29
C GLY A 187 -7.40 -7.55 7.59
N MET A 188 -8.00 -6.37 7.81
CA MET A 188 -8.88 -6.11 8.96
C MET A 188 -10.07 -7.08 8.97
N THR A 189 -10.69 -7.34 7.82
CA THR A 189 -11.81 -8.28 7.67
C THR A 189 -11.39 -9.70 8.02
N LEU A 190 -10.27 -10.18 7.49
CA LEU A 190 -9.74 -11.52 7.79
C LEU A 190 -9.31 -11.68 9.26
N SER A 191 -8.82 -10.62 9.88
CA SER A 191 -8.46 -10.60 11.31
C SER A 191 -9.67 -10.35 12.21
N GLN A 192 -10.88 -10.22 11.66
CA GLN A 192 -12.12 -9.94 12.39
C GLN A 192 -12.01 -8.70 13.28
N GLU A 193 -11.31 -7.68 12.82
CA GLU A 193 -11.15 -6.42 13.53
C GLU A 193 -12.46 -5.61 13.49
N GLU A 194 -12.71 -4.83 14.55
CA GLU A 194 -13.76 -3.81 14.51
C GLU A 194 -13.26 -2.64 13.67
N ILE A 195 -13.78 -2.54 12.42
CA ILE A 195 -13.26 -1.67 11.36
C ILE A 195 -13.18 -0.21 11.80
N ALA A 196 -14.25 0.32 12.40
CA ALA A 196 -14.27 1.74 12.78
C ALA A 196 -13.28 2.04 13.92
N GLN A 197 -13.12 1.12 14.87
CA GLN A 197 -12.17 1.25 15.97
C GLN A 197 -10.73 1.16 15.46
N SER A 198 -10.42 0.18 14.61
CA SER A 198 -9.09 -0.01 14.04
C SER A 198 -8.68 1.21 13.21
N ILE A 199 -9.58 1.74 12.38
CA ILE A 199 -9.32 2.96 11.60
C ILE A 199 -9.10 4.16 12.52
N SER A 200 -9.96 4.38 13.50
CA SER A 200 -9.82 5.49 14.46
C SER A 200 -8.48 5.44 15.20
N LEU A 201 -8.03 4.24 15.58
CA LEU A 201 -6.74 4.02 16.23
C LEU A 201 -5.57 4.34 15.30
N ALA A 202 -5.68 3.97 14.01
CA ALA A 202 -4.60 4.11 13.03
C ALA A 202 -4.46 5.52 12.46
N VAL A 203 -5.55 6.29 12.31
CA VAL A 203 -5.56 7.58 11.59
C VAL A 203 -4.47 8.56 12.00
N PRO A 204 -4.09 8.74 13.30
CA PRO A 204 -3.00 9.65 13.66
C PRO A 204 -1.64 9.29 13.03
N LEU A 205 -1.46 8.01 12.67
CA LEU A 205 -0.25 7.47 12.06
C LEU A 205 -0.47 6.95 10.63
N LEU A 206 -1.69 7.07 10.10
CA LEU A 206 -2.03 6.52 8.80
C LEU A 206 -1.32 7.28 7.67
N GLY A 207 -0.53 6.59 6.87
CA GLY A 207 0.17 7.13 5.71
C GLY A 207 -0.48 6.75 4.39
N HIS A 208 -1.18 5.63 4.38
CA HIS A 208 -1.87 5.09 3.20
C HIS A 208 -3.01 4.16 3.64
N PHE A 209 -3.96 3.90 2.73
CA PHE A 209 -5.08 2.99 3.00
C PHE A 209 -5.42 2.16 1.75
N HIS A 210 -5.53 0.85 1.92
CA HIS A 210 -6.00 -0.08 0.90
C HIS A 210 -7.49 -0.39 1.06
N ALA A 211 -8.26 -0.03 0.05
CA ALA A 211 -9.62 -0.51 -0.14
C ALA A 211 -9.54 -1.88 -0.85
N SER A 212 -9.30 -2.90 -0.06
CA SER A 212 -9.07 -4.28 -0.49
C SER A 212 -10.15 -5.22 0.03
N GLU A 213 -10.24 -6.39 -0.56
CA GLU A 213 -11.05 -7.51 -0.08
C GLU A 213 -10.15 -8.63 0.45
N PRO A 214 -10.66 -9.53 1.30
CA PRO A 214 -9.99 -10.78 1.59
C PRO A 214 -9.49 -11.47 0.32
N HIS A 215 -8.22 -11.89 0.34
CA HIS A 215 -7.56 -12.56 -0.80
C HIS A 215 -7.45 -11.72 -2.07
N LEU A 216 -7.65 -10.39 -1.98
CA LEU A 216 -7.56 -9.44 -3.10
C LEU A 216 -8.53 -9.77 -4.25
N VAL A 217 -9.71 -10.27 -3.95
CA VAL A 217 -10.77 -10.43 -4.96
C VAL A 217 -11.34 -9.06 -5.37
N GLU A 218 -12.23 -9.01 -6.35
CA GLU A 218 -12.86 -7.76 -6.77
C GLU A 218 -13.67 -7.14 -5.61
N THR A 219 -13.57 -5.82 -5.43
CA THR A 219 -14.18 -5.08 -4.32
C THR A 219 -15.71 -5.25 -4.24
N GLY A 220 -16.23 -5.31 -3.00
CA GLY A 220 -17.66 -5.40 -2.68
C GLY A 220 -18.18 -6.83 -2.56
N SER A 221 -17.32 -7.78 -2.20
CA SER A 221 -17.68 -9.18 -1.95
C SER A 221 -17.96 -9.45 -0.48
N GLU A 222 -17.09 -9.01 0.43
CA GLU A 222 -17.10 -9.41 1.84
C GLU A 222 -16.83 -8.23 2.79
N ALA A 223 -15.83 -7.39 2.46
CA ALA A 223 -15.42 -6.29 3.31
C ALA A 223 -16.45 -5.14 3.35
N ASP A 224 -16.62 -4.53 4.52
CA ASP A 224 -17.56 -3.40 4.71
C ASP A 224 -16.89 -2.06 4.34
N HIS A 225 -16.81 -1.80 3.03
CA HIS A 225 -16.22 -0.57 2.49
C HIS A 225 -16.97 0.70 2.91
N ALA A 226 -18.29 0.63 3.04
CA ALA A 226 -19.11 1.77 3.47
C ALA A 226 -18.76 2.19 4.90
N ARG A 227 -18.61 1.21 5.81
CA ARG A 227 -18.17 1.45 7.19
C ARG A 227 -16.75 1.99 7.25
N ALA A 228 -15.83 1.43 6.47
CA ALA A 228 -14.46 1.92 6.40
C ALA A 228 -14.41 3.37 5.90
N GLY A 229 -15.11 3.69 4.83
CA GLY A 229 -15.19 5.05 4.29
C GLY A 229 -15.80 6.04 5.28
N ALA A 230 -16.87 5.65 5.99
CA ALA A 230 -17.47 6.48 7.03
C ALA A 230 -16.50 6.73 8.19
N ALA A 231 -15.77 5.70 8.64
CA ALA A 231 -14.78 5.81 9.72
C ALA A 231 -13.61 6.71 9.34
N LEU A 232 -13.07 6.56 8.13
CA LEU A 232 -12.00 7.42 7.61
C LEU A 232 -12.42 8.89 7.55
N ARG A 233 -13.66 9.18 7.07
CA ARG A 233 -14.20 10.55 7.03
C ARG A 233 -14.38 11.11 8.43
N ALA A 234 -14.99 10.34 9.34
CA ALA A 234 -15.21 10.77 10.73
C ALA A 234 -13.90 11.09 11.46
N ALA A 235 -12.83 10.38 11.13
CA ALA A 235 -11.50 10.61 11.67
C ALA A 235 -10.69 11.69 10.91
N GLY A 236 -11.26 12.34 9.89
CA GLY A 236 -10.62 13.42 9.13
C GLY A 236 -9.52 12.96 8.17
N TYR A 237 -9.49 11.71 7.75
CA TYR A 237 -8.51 11.23 6.78
C TYR A 237 -8.78 11.81 5.39
N GLY A 238 -7.84 12.61 4.88
CA GLY A 238 -7.97 13.31 3.59
C GLY A 238 -7.01 12.81 2.49
N GLU A 239 -6.19 11.80 2.79
CA GLU A 239 -5.16 11.30 1.89
C GLU A 239 -5.67 10.21 0.92
N TRP A 240 -4.76 9.40 0.38
CA TRP A 240 -5.03 8.43 -0.66
C TRP A 240 -5.65 7.14 -0.11
N VAL A 241 -6.70 6.69 -0.77
CA VAL A 241 -7.29 5.35 -0.64
C VAL A 241 -7.06 4.64 -1.97
N SER A 242 -6.25 3.60 -1.98
CA SER A 242 -5.92 2.81 -3.16
C SER A 242 -6.79 1.55 -3.23
N ILE A 243 -7.48 1.36 -4.34
CA ILE A 243 -8.17 0.10 -4.61
C ILE A 243 -7.11 -0.95 -4.89
N GLU A 244 -7.06 -1.99 -4.05
CA GLU A 244 -6.15 -3.11 -4.20
C GLU A 244 -6.93 -4.40 -4.45
N MET A 245 -6.79 -4.93 -5.67
CA MET A 245 -7.38 -6.20 -6.08
C MET A 245 -6.49 -6.88 -7.12
N ARG A 246 -6.59 -8.19 -7.27
CA ARG A 246 -5.89 -8.91 -8.33
C ARG A 246 -6.50 -8.62 -9.69
N ALA A 247 -5.68 -8.77 -10.73
CA ALA A 247 -6.18 -8.79 -12.09
C ALA A 247 -7.23 -9.91 -12.26
N ALA A 248 -8.29 -9.59 -12.97
CA ALA A 248 -9.33 -10.52 -13.38
C ALA A 248 -8.84 -11.44 -14.52
N GLU A 249 -9.75 -12.18 -15.15
CA GLU A 249 -9.43 -12.93 -16.36
C GLU A 249 -9.04 -12.00 -17.51
N GLU A 250 -8.36 -12.56 -18.50
CA GLU A 250 -7.87 -11.79 -19.64
C GLU A 250 -9.01 -11.10 -20.39
N GLY A 251 -8.84 -9.80 -20.62
CA GLY A 251 -9.87 -8.96 -21.28
C GLY A 251 -10.91 -8.35 -20.32
N GLU A 252 -11.00 -8.79 -19.06
CA GLU A 252 -12.00 -8.33 -18.10
C GLU A 252 -11.48 -7.23 -17.15
N ASN A 253 -10.17 -6.95 -17.13
CA ASN A 253 -9.55 -6.06 -16.15
C ASN A 253 -10.13 -4.64 -16.17
N ALA A 254 -10.33 -4.04 -17.36
CA ALA A 254 -10.88 -2.69 -17.45
C ALA A 254 -12.33 -2.62 -16.92
N ALA A 255 -13.14 -3.67 -17.16
CA ALA A 255 -14.50 -3.76 -16.64
C ALA A 255 -14.50 -3.95 -15.10
N ALA A 256 -13.61 -4.81 -14.58
CA ALA A 256 -13.45 -5.03 -13.14
C ALA A 256 -13.00 -3.74 -12.43
N VAL A 257 -11.98 -3.05 -12.95
CA VAL A 257 -11.52 -1.75 -12.42
C VAL A 257 -12.66 -0.72 -12.45
N ALA A 258 -13.45 -0.66 -13.53
CA ALA A 258 -14.58 0.28 -13.61
C ALA A 258 -15.66 -0.03 -12.55
N ARG A 259 -15.94 -1.31 -12.27
CA ARG A 259 -16.90 -1.71 -11.22
C ARG A 259 -16.37 -1.33 -9.84
N ALA A 260 -15.09 -1.65 -9.55
CA ALA A 260 -14.43 -1.31 -8.30
C ALA A 260 -14.40 0.21 -8.06
N LEU A 261 -14.12 1.01 -9.09
CA LEU A 261 -14.15 2.48 -8.99
C LEU A 261 -15.54 3.03 -8.66
N ARG A 262 -16.60 2.48 -9.25
CA ARG A 262 -17.97 2.93 -8.92
C ARG A 262 -18.30 2.71 -7.45
N ARG A 263 -17.93 1.54 -6.90
CA ARG A 263 -18.11 1.22 -5.46
C ARG A 263 -17.27 2.13 -4.58
N ALA A 264 -15.98 2.24 -4.87
CA ALA A 264 -15.08 3.08 -4.08
C ALA A 264 -15.48 4.56 -4.07
N LYS A 265 -16.02 5.08 -5.19
CA LYS A 265 -16.56 6.45 -5.21
C LYS A 265 -17.76 6.61 -4.28
N ALA A 266 -18.65 5.62 -4.23
CA ALA A 266 -19.82 5.66 -3.34
C ALA A 266 -19.40 5.60 -1.86
N ASP A 267 -18.40 4.78 -1.53
CA ASP A 267 -18.02 4.50 -0.15
C ASP A 267 -17.00 5.48 0.41
N TYR A 268 -16.03 5.95 -0.40
CA TYR A 268 -14.87 6.74 0.05
C TYR A 268 -14.86 8.21 -0.40
N ARG A 269 -15.63 8.62 -1.41
CA ARG A 269 -15.80 10.04 -1.73
C ARG A 269 -16.93 10.64 -0.91
N GLU A 270 -16.85 11.92 -0.62
CA GLU A 270 -18.00 12.67 -0.13
C GLU A 270 -19.06 12.66 -1.24
N SER A 271 -20.31 12.34 -0.88
CA SER A 271 -21.43 12.70 -1.74
C SER A 271 -21.37 14.20 -1.94
N GLU A 272 -21.25 14.67 -3.17
CA GLU A 272 -21.56 16.08 -3.48
C GLU A 272 -23.00 16.29 -3.00
N THR A 273 -23.15 16.85 -1.79
CA THR A 273 -24.46 17.37 -1.39
C THR A 273 -24.80 18.42 -2.41
N ALA A 274 -25.87 18.14 -3.18
CA ALA A 274 -26.41 19.13 -4.08
C ALA A 274 -26.59 20.45 -3.29
N PRO A 275 -26.15 21.61 -3.82
CA PRO A 275 -26.35 22.87 -3.13
C PRO A 275 -27.85 23.00 -2.84
N GLU A 276 -28.19 23.20 -1.57
CA GLU A 276 -29.55 23.55 -1.17
C GLU A 276 -30.00 24.76 -2.03
N ARG A 277 -31.07 24.55 -2.79
CA ARG A 277 -31.67 25.58 -3.63
C ARG A 277 -32.46 26.57 -2.78
#